data_eb36708e4f1cba37a15f17c553a0fe87
#
_entry.id   eb36708e4f1cba37a15f17c553a0fe87
#
_cell.length_a   1.000
_cell.length_b   1.000
_cell.length_c   1.000
_cell.angle_alpha   90.00
_cell.angle_beta   90.00
_cell.angle_gamma   90.00
#
_symmetry.space_group_name_H-M   'P 1'
#
loop_
_entity.id
_entity.type
_entity.pdbx_description
1 polymer ?
#
loop_
_entity_poly.entity_id
_entity_poly.type
_entity_poly.pdbx_seq_one_letter_code
_entity_poly.pdbx_strand_id
1 'polypeptide(L)'
;MARVFLGEKTLLDPVMTPLEGMIYTATGVRHRDNMTGWQYARAVLWSNLAMFILVYLIFMFQGFLPLNPTGLEAPSWDLALHTAISFVTNTNQQHYSGETTFTYASQMLALGYLMFTSAATGLAVAIAFIRGLTGRPLGNFYMDLTQSITRILLPISIVGAIALLILGVPETLAGPEIVTTLEGAQQVIARGPVAHFEIIKELGENGGGFFGINSAHPYENPNGLTNLIETVIMVCIPASLIITYGIFAGNKKQGWLIFWMVFILYAILITISAIGEYQGNPLVNSILGSQQPNLEGKEVRFGWALTALWAVTTTGTMCGAVNGMHDSLMPPGGFSTLFNMFIQIVWGGQGTGTAYLFIYLILTVFLTGLMVGRTPEFLGRKIEKREIVLASVILLVHPIIILIPSAISIAFPEALSGITNPLYHGVSQVVYEYDSAAANNGSGFEGLADGTLWWNLSASVSLLAGRYLPIIALLLLADSMYRKQPVPETTGTLRTDTGLFTGITAGVILILGALTFFPVLALGPIAEAFLLGAGAT
;
A
#
# COMPACT_ATOMS: atom_id res chain seq x y z
N MET A 1 -1.67 -13.38 -14.48
CA MET A 1 -2.83 -12.73 -13.84
C MET A 1 -4.07 -12.73 -14.73
N ALA A 2 -4.13 -12.02 -15.85
CA ALA A 2 -5.32 -11.97 -16.71
C ALA A 2 -5.91 -13.34 -17.06
N ARG A 3 -5.10 -14.32 -17.47
CA ARG A 3 -5.56 -15.68 -17.79
C ARG A 3 -6.27 -16.38 -16.62
N VAL A 4 -5.75 -16.22 -15.41
CA VAL A 4 -6.36 -16.80 -14.19
C VAL A 4 -7.80 -16.33 -14.03
N PHE A 5 -8.02 -15.02 -14.07
CA PHE A 5 -9.33 -14.42 -13.83
C PHE A 5 -10.26 -14.41 -15.06
N LEU A 6 -9.73 -14.74 -16.25
CA LEU A 6 -10.53 -15.04 -17.44
C LEU A 6 -10.94 -16.53 -17.51
N GLY A 7 -10.43 -17.38 -16.62
CA GLY A 7 -10.68 -18.82 -16.63
C GLY A 7 -9.94 -19.56 -17.76
N GLU A 8 -8.87 -18.96 -18.28
CA GLU A 8 -8.03 -19.58 -19.30
C GLU A 8 -7.02 -20.54 -18.66
N LYS A 9 -6.56 -21.53 -19.43
CA LYS A 9 -5.58 -22.51 -18.96
C LYS A 9 -4.25 -21.86 -18.57
N THR A 10 -3.73 -22.27 -17.41
CA THR A 10 -2.45 -21.83 -16.85
C THR A 10 -1.54 -23.02 -16.55
N LEU A 11 -0.24 -22.75 -16.35
CA LEU A 11 0.74 -23.79 -16.02
C LEU A 11 0.47 -24.46 -14.66
N LEU A 12 -0.21 -23.77 -13.75
CA LEU A 12 -0.48 -24.24 -12.38
C LEU A 12 -1.77 -25.07 -12.27
N ASP A 13 -2.59 -25.15 -13.33
CA ASP A 13 -3.88 -25.87 -13.30
C ASP A 13 -3.79 -27.31 -12.81
N PRO A 14 -2.79 -28.13 -13.22
CA PRO A 14 -2.72 -29.52 -12.77
C PRO A 14 -2.61 -29.69 -11.25
N VAL A 15 -2.01 -28.72 -10.56
CA VAL A 15 -1.78 -28.74 -9.12
C VAL A 15 -2.86 -27.93 -8.37
N MET A 16 -3.18 -26.74 -8.87
CA MET A 16 -4.05 -25.80 -8.13
C MET A 16 -5.54 -26.09 -8.33
N THR A 17 -5.97 -26.60 -9.48
CA THR A 17 -7.40 -26.90 -9.69
C THR A 17 -7.95 -27.96 -8.72
N PRO A 18 -7.26 -29.08 -8.42
CA PRO A 18 -7.71 -30.02 -7.39
C PRO A 18 -7.74 -29.39 -5.98
N LEU A 19 -6.74 -28.60 -5.62
CA LEU A 19 -6.67 -27.93 -4.33
C LEU A 19 -7.83 -26.94 -4.15
N GLU A 20 -8.07 -26.10 -5.14
CA GLU A 20 -9.21 -25.16 -5.15
C GLU A 20 -10.55 -25.90 -5.08
N GLY A 21 -10.67 -27.02 -5.82
CA GLY A 21 -11.87 -27.88 -5.76
C GLY A 21 -12.16 -28.42 -4.36
N MET A 22 -11.13 -28.83 -3.61
CA MET A 22 -11.26 -29.24 -2.22
C MET A 22 -11.73 -28.07 -1.33
N ILE A 23 -11.12 -26.89 -1.49
CA ILE A 23 -11.48 -25.68 -0.73
C ILE A 23 -12.94 -25.30 -1.02
N TYR A 24 -13.36 -25.26 -2.29
CA TYR A 24 -14.73 -24.90 -2.65
C TYR A 24 -15.76 -25.92 -2.15
N THR A 25 -15.41 -27.19 -2.15
CA THR A 25 -16.27 -28.24 -1.60
C THR A 25 -16.42 -28.09 -0.08
N ALA A 26 -15.30 -27.85 0.62
CA ALA A 26 -15.31 -27.68 2.09
C ALA A 26 -16.04 -26.41 2.54
N THR A 27 -15.97 -25.34 1.75
CA THR A 27 -16.60 -24.03 2.06
C THR A 27 -17.99 -23.86 1.46
N GLY A 28 -18.46 -24.79 0.64
CA GLY A 28 -19.77 -24.73 -0.03
C GLY A 28 -19.87 -23.66 -1.12
N VAL A 29 -18.73 -23.15 -1.61
CA VAL A 29 -18.68 -22.14 -2.67
C VAL A 29 -19.02 -22.79 -4.02
N ARG A 30 -20.00 -22.23 -4.74
CA ARG A 30 -20.42 -22.72 -6.05
C ARG A 30 -19.85 -21.88 -7.18
N HIS A 31 -19.29 -22.52 -8.19
CA HIS A 31 -18.64 -21.89 -9.36
C HIS A 31 -19.53 -20.95 -10.20
N ARG A 32 -20.85 -20.98 -10.05
CA ARG A 32 -21.81 -20.25 -10.89
C ARG A 32 -22.45 -19.04 -10.22
N ASP A 33 -22.17 -18.76 -8.97
CA ASP A 33 -22.85 -17.70 -8.23
C ASP A 33 -22.12 -16.37 -8.43
N ASN A 34 -22.59 -15.59 -9.43
CA ASN A 34 -22.13 -14.22 -9.59
C ASN A 34 -22.78 -13.33 -8.51
N MET A 35 -21.94 -12.58 -7.80
CA MET A 35 -22.39 -11.65 -6.77
C MET A 35 -22.72 -10.28 -7.39
N THR A 36 -23.76 -9.62 -6.85
CA THR A 36 -23.97 -8.18 -7.07
C THR A 36 -22.92 -7.38 -6.30
N GLY A 37 -22.73 -6.10 -6.63
CA GLY A 37 -21.76 -5.24 -5.92
C GLY A 37 -21.96 -5.25 -4.40
N TRP A 38 -23.21 -5.21 -3.94
CA TRP A 38 -23.52 -5.27 -2.51
C TRP A 38 -23.28 -6.63 -1.86
N GLN A 39 -23.56 -7.72 -2.58
CA GLN A 39 -23.25 -9.07 -2.07
C GLN A 39 -21.74 -9.28 -1.96
N TYR A 40 -20.97 -8.82 -2.95
CA TYR A 40 -19.52 -8.89 -2.94
C TYR A 40 -18.92 -8.05 -1.78
N ALA A 41 -19.39 -6.81 -1.61
CA ALA A 41 -18.98 -5.95 -0.50
C ALA A 41 -19.27 -6.58 0.88
N ARG A 42 -20.46 -7.17 1.07
CA ARG A 42 -20.79 -7.88 2.33
C ARG A 42 -19.91 -9.09 2.55
N ALA A 43 -19.58 -9.85 1.50
CA ALA A 43 -18.67 -10.98 1.62
C ALA A 43 -17.26 -10.53 2.06
N VAL A 44 -16.73 -9.44 1.51
CA VAL A 44 -15.48 -8.81 1.95
C VAL A 44 -15.55 -8.43 3.43
N LEU A 45 -16.59 -7.67 3.83
CA LEU A 45 -16.71 -7.18 5.21
C LEU A 45 -16.80 -8.31 6.23
N TRP A 46 -17.64 -9.32 5.99
CA TRP A 46 -17.77 -10.45 6.92
C TRP A 46 -16.51 -11.32 7.00
N SER A 47 -15.85 -11.57 5.86
CA SER A 47 -14.59 -12.30 5.86
C SER A 47 -13.51 -11.57 6.64
N ASN A 48 -13.34 -10.26 6.38
CA ASN A 48 -12.32 -9.46 7.06
C ASN A 48 -12.63 -9.29 8.55
N LEU A 49 -13.91 -9.17 8.94
CA LEU A 49 -14.30 -9.17 10.35
C LEU A 49 -13.95 -10.49 11.06
N ALA A 50 -14.19 -11.63 10.40
CA ALA A 50 -13.82 -12.92 10.96
C ALA A 50 -12.29 -13.07 11.10
N MET A 51 -11.52 -12.62 10.10
CA MET A 51 -10.05 -12.62 10.13
C MET A 51 -9.54 -11.70 11.25
N PHE A 52 -10.10 -10.50 11.36
CA PHE A 52 -9.77 -9.56 12.43
C PHE A 52 -9.98 -10.16 13.82
N ILE A 53 -11.15 -10.74 14.09
CA ILE A 53 -11.46 -11.35 15.39
C ILE A 53 -10.48 -12.48 15.70
N LEU A 54 -10.20 -13.35 14.72
CA LEU A 54 -9.25 -14.45 14.90
C LEU A 54 -7.86 -13.94 15.30
N VAL A 55 -7.35 -12.96 14.55
CA VAL A 55 -6.00 -12.43 14.75
C VAL A 55 -5.89 -11.63 16.05
N TYR A 56 -6.90 -10.81 16.36
CA TYR A 56 -6.95 -10.11 17.65
C TYR A 56 -6.90 -11.08 18.84
N LEU A 57 -7.65 -12.20 18.77
CA LEU A 57 -7.59 -13.23 19.80
C LEU A 57 -6.22 -13.91 19.88
N ILE A 58 -5.57 -14.19 18.74
CA ILE A 58 -4.19 -14.73 18.73
C ILE A 58 -3.24 -13.78 19.48
N PHE A 59 -3.30 -12.47 19.25
CA PHE A 59 -2.46 -11.51 19.95
C PHE A 59 -2.73 -11.45 21.46
N MET A 60 -4.01 -11.42 21.85
CA MET A 60 -4.40 -11.37 23.27
C MET A 60 -4.03 -12.64 24.03
N PHE A 61 -3.85 -13.77 23.35
CA PHE A 61 -3.51 -15.05 23.97
C PHE A 61 -2.12 -15.57 23.60
N GLN A 62 -1.26 -14.72 22.97
CA GLN A 62 0.03 -15.17 22.45
C GLN A 62 0.98 -15.75 23.52
N GLY A 63 0.90 -15.31 24.76
CA GLY A 63 1.73 -15.85 25.86
C GLY A 63 1.47 -17.33 26.14
N PHE A 64 0.31 -17.87 25.75
CA PHE A 64 -0.05 -19.29 25.89
C PHE A 64 0.25 -20.12 24.64
N LEU A 65 0.62 -19.46 23.51
CA LEU A 65 0.87 -20.15 22.26
C LEU A 65 2.30 -20.74 22.20
N PRO A 66 2.51 -21.83 21.46
CA PRO A 66 3.83 -22.36 21.18
C PRO A 66 4.67 -21.36 20.35
N LEU A 67 5.95 -21.66 20.15
CA LEU A 67 6.88 -20.84 19.37
C LEU A 67 7.10 -19.44 19.98
N ASN A 68 7.23 -19.39 21.30
CA ASN A 68 7.55 -18.19 22.08
C ASN A 68 8.89 -18.37 22.80
N PRO A 69 10.03 -18.33 22.07
CA PRO A 69 11.34 -18.61 22.68
C PRO A 69 11.81 -17.52 23.64
N THR A 70 11.24 -16.32 23.58
CA THR A 70 11.61 -15.17 24.41
C THR A 70 10.63 -14.94 25.58
N GLY A 71 9.55 -15.71 25.67
CA GLY A 71 8.57 -15.59 26.76
C GLY A 71 7.73 -14.31 26.72
N LEU A 72 7.42 -13.81 25.51
CA LEU A 72 6.62 -12.58 25.32
C LEU A 72 5.18 -12.79 25.82
N GLU A 73 4.67 -11.82 26.56
CA GLU A 73 3.29 -11.73 27.00
C GLU A 73 2.41 -11.05 25.93
N ALA A 74 1.10 -10.96 26.19
CA ALA A 74 0.19 -10.22 25.31
C ALA A 74 0.54 -8.73 25.28
N PRO A 75 0.50 -8.08 24.09
CA PRO A 75 0.61 -6.63 24.03
C PRO A 75 -0.59 -5.95 24.67
N SER A 76 -0.56 -4.62 24.83
CA SER A 76 -1.72 -3.86 25.29
C SER A 76 -2.91 -4.07 24.34
N TRP A 77 -4.13 -4.00 24.87
CA TRP A 77 -5.34 -4.26 24.09
C TRP A 77 -5.51 -3.29 22.90
N ASP A 78 -5.10 -2.04 23.07
CA ASP A 78 -5.17 -1.00 22.05
C ASP A 78 -4.14 -1.22 20.93
N LEU A 79 -2.93 -1.63 21.27
CA LEU A 79 -1.91 -2.02 20.30
C LEU A 79 -2.33 -3.29 19.53
N ALA A 80 -2.86 -4.30 20.23
CA ALA A 80 -3.39 -5.50 19.60
C ALA A 80 -4.54 -5.17 18.63
N LEU A 81 -5.44 -4.26 19.04
CA LEU A 81 -6.54 -3.77 18.22
C LEU A 81 -6.04 -3.05 16.96
N HIS A 82 -5.15 -2.08 17.13
CA HIS A 82 -4.54 -1.34 16.04
C HIS A 82 -3.84 -2.29 15.05
N THR A 83 -2.99 -3.18 15.56
CA THR A 83 -2.24 -4.12 14.72
C THR A 83 -3.18 -5.05 13.93
N ALA A 84 -4.21 -5.61 14.56
CA ALA A 84 -5.17 -6.47 13.87
C ALA A 84 -5.96 -5.71 12.80
N ILE A 85 -6.36 -4.45 13.05
CA ILE A 85 -7.00 -3.57 12.06
C ILE A 85 -6.02 -3.25 10.94
N SER A 86 -4.80 -2.85 11.27
CA SER A 86 -3.77 -2.46 10.32
C SER A 86 -3.46 -3.59 9.33
N PHE A 87 -3.31 -4.83 9.81
CA PHE A 87 -3.01 -5.97 8.96
C PHE A 87 -4.22 -6.48 8.16
N VAL A 88 -5.43 -6.45 8.70
CA VAL A 88 -6.63 -6.86 7.94
C VAL A 88 -6.99 -5.85 6.84
N THR A 89 -6.59 -4.59 7.00
CA THR A 89 -6.75 -3.56 5.97
C THR A 89 -5.62 -3.53 4.93
N ASN A 90 -4.65 -4.43 5.01
CA ASN A 90 -3.46 -4.49 4.15
C ASN A 90 -2.53 -3.29 4.29
N THR A 91 -2.54 -2.64 5.44
CA THR A 91 -1.71 -1.47 5.71
C THR A 91 -0.43 -1.85 6.41
N ASN A 92 -0.53 -2.72 7.40
CA ASN A 92 0.56 -3.20 8.25
C ASN A 92 1.37 -2.07 8.92
N GLN A 93 0.75 -0.93 9.22
CA GLN A 93 1.32 0.13 10.04
C GLN A 93 1.63 -0.43 11.43
N GLN A 94 2.84 -0.20 11.92
CA GLN A 94 3.36 -0.83 13.13
C GLN A 94 3.77 0.22 14.15
N HIS A 95 3.05 0.30 15.26
CA HIS A 95 3.40 1.11 16.43
C HIS A 95 4.20 0.30 17.46
N TYR A 96 5.02 -0.66 16.97
CA TYR A 96 5.78 -1.61 17.79
C TYR A 96 6.98 -2.16 17.02
N SER A 97 7.94 -2.74 17.75
CA SER A 97 9.03 -3.55 17.20
C SER A 97 8.64 -5.03 17.25
N GLY A 98 8.60 -5.69 16.09
CA GLY A 98 8.04 -7.05 15.96
C GLY A 98 8.78 -8.09 16.80
N GLU A 99 10.11 -8.03 16.80
CA GLU A 99 11.00 -8.94 17.52
C GLU A 99 10.88 -8.89 19.04
N THR A 100 10.34 -7.80 19.58
CA THR A 100 10.16 -7.61 21.04
C THR A 100 8.70 -7.63 21.48
N THR A 101 7.75 -7.63 20.54
CA THR A 101 6.33 -7.53 20.86
C THR A 101 5.55 -8.79 20.50
N PHE A 102 5.87 -9.46 19.38
CA PHE A 102 5.11 -10.58 18.88
C PHE A 102 5.92 -11.88 18.83
N THR A 103 5.31 -12.97 19.32
CA THR A 103 5.89 -14.31 19.25
C THR A 103 6.00 -14.81 17.82
N TYR A 104 6.86 -15.80 17.54
CA TYR A 104 6.91 -16.40 16.20
C TYR A 104 5.54 -16.97 15.77
N ALA A 105 4.78 -17.54 16.72
CA ALA A 105 3.42 -18.00 16.45
C ALA A 105 2.53 -16.84 15.97
N SER A 106 2.55 -15.70 16.65
CA SER A 106 1.79 -14.52 16.25
C SER A 106 2.24 -13.96 14.90
N GLN A 107 3.55 -13.89 14.66
CA GLN A 107 4.07 -13.38 13.40
C GLN A 107 3.71 -14.30 12.21
N MET A 108 3.82 -15.63 12.36
CA MET A 108 3.51 -16.57 11.28
C MET A 108 2.00 -16.78 11.09
N LEU A 109 1.27 -17.08 12.18
CA LEU A 109 -0.13 -17.53 12.13
C LEU A 109 -1.15 -16.38 12.13
N ALA A 110 -0.75 -15.19 12.56
CA ALA A 110 -1.61 -14.01 12.54
C ALA A 110 -1.15 -13.01 11.48
N LEU A 111 0.05 -12.44 11.59
CA LEU A 111 0.53 -11.43 10.66
C LEU A 111 0.75 -12.02 9.26
N GLY A 112 1.51 -13.10 9.12
CA GLY A 112 1.73 -13.77 7.84
C GLY A 112 0.42 -14.25 7.18
N TYR A 113 -0.51 -14.80 7.97
CA TYR A 113 -1.85 -15.15 7.48
C TYR A 113 -2.60 -13.94 6.90
N LEU A 114 -2.61 -12.80 7.61
CA LEU A 114 -3.26 -11.58 7.12
C LEU A 114 -2.55 -11.00 5.91
N MET A 115 -1.22 -11.10 5.81
CA MET A 115 -0.49 -10.64 4.62
C MET A 115 -0.96 -11.34 3.35
N PHE A 116 -1.21 -12.64 3.39
CA PHE A 116 -1.80 -13.35 2.25
C PHE A 116 -3.27 -12.99 2.01
N THR A 117 -4.07 -12.96 3.06
CA THR A 117 -5.54 -12.83 2.91
C THR A 117 -5.99 -11.40 2.65
N SER A 118 -5.33 -10.39 3.23
CA SER A 118 -5.64 -8.98 2.97
C SER A 118 -5.19 -8.53 1.58
N ALA A 119 -4.00 -8.98 1.13
CA ALA A 119 -3.53 -8.77 -0.24
C ALA A 119 -4.46 -9.43 -1.27
N ALA A 120 -4.84 -10.69 -1.03
CA ALA A 120 -5.79 -11.40 -1.89
C ALA A 120 -7.18 -10.73 -1.91
N THR A 121 -7.62 -10.16 -0.80
CA THR A 121 -8.85 -9.35 -0.73
C THR A 121 -8.77 -8.13 -1.64
N GLY A 122 -7.66 -7.39 -1.59
CA GLY A 122 -7.43 -6.23 -2.47
C GLY A 122 -7.43 -6.63 -3.94
N LEU A 123 -6.71 -7.69 -4.29
CA LEU A 123 -6.64 -8.20 -5.66
C LEU A 123 -8.01 -8.67 -6.17
N ALA A 124 -8.79 -9.37 -5.33
CA ALA A 124 -10.14 -9.79 -5.66
C ALA A 124 -11.07 -8.61 -5.96
N VAL A 125 -11.01 -7.54 -5.14
CA VAL A 125 -11.76 -6.30 -5.35
C VAL A 125 -11.34 -5.61 -6.64
N ALA A 126 -10.03 -5.51 -6.93
CA ALA A 126 -9.54 -4.92 -8.18
C ALA A 126 -10.05 -5.67 -9.41
N ILE A 127 -10.01 -6.97 -9.39
CA ILE A 127 -10.49 -7.81 -10.50
C ILE A 127 -12.01 -7.69 -10.67
N ALA A 128 -12.78 -7.71 -9.58
CA ALA A 128 -14.23 -7.48 -9.63
C ALA A 128 -14.56 -6.10 -10.22
N PHE A 129 -13.80 -5.07 -9.83
CA PHE A 129 -13.94 -3.71 -10.35
C PHE A 129 -13.60 -3.63 -11.85
N ILE A 130 -12.48 -4.20 -12.28
CA ILE A 130 -12.08 -4.27 -13.71
C ILE A 130 -13.14 -5.03 -14.54
N ARG A 131 -13.68 -6.14 -14.02
CA ARG A 131 -14.77 -6.87 -14.68
C ARG A 131 -16.01 -5.98 -14.87
N GLY A 132 -16.45 -5.29 -13.82
CA GLY A 132 -17.60 -4.39 -13.88
C GLY A 132 -17.41 -3.26 -14.89
N LEU A 133 -16.27 -2.58 -14.89
CA LEU A 133 -15.93 -1.53 -15.86
C LEU A 133 -15.95 -2.04 -17.30
N THR A 134 -15.47 -3.26 -17.53
CA THR A 134 -15.41 -3.88 -18.87
C THR A 134 -16.71 -4.61 -19.25
N GLY A 135 -17.77 -4.51 -18.43
CA GLY A 135 -19.09 -5.08 -18.70
C GLY A 135 -19.19 -6.58 -18.52
N ARG A 136 -18.33 -7.13 -17.68
CA ARG A 136 -18.38 -8.53 -17.25
C ARG A 136 -19.02 -8.63 -15.85
N PRO A 137 -19.66 -9.76 -15.50
CA PRO A 137 -20.14 -9.96 -14.14
C PRO A 137 -18.99 -9.90 -13.13
N LEU A 138 -19.26 -9.39 -11.93
CA LEU A 138 -18.23 -9.15 -10.91
C LEU A 138 -17.53 -10.44 -10.46
N GLY A 139 -18.21 -11.58 -10.54
CA GLY A 139 -17.73 -12.87 -10.08
C GLY A 139 -18.13 -13.19 -8.64
N ASN A 140 -17.34 -14.00 -7.97
CA ASN A 140 -17.56 -14.43 -6.59
C ASN A 140 -16.32 -14.14 -5.75
N PHE A 141 -16.47 -13.39 -4.66
CA PHE A 141 -15.38 -12.98 -3.79
C PHE A 141 -14.53 -14.15 -3.29
N TYR A 142 -15.16 -15.21 -2.80
CA TYR A 142 -14.43 -16.34 -2.22
C TYR A 142 -13.60 -17.11 -3.26
N MET A 143 -14.08 -17.17 -4.48
CA MET A 143 -13.32 -17.74 -5.60
C MET A 143 -12.14 -16.85 -5.98
N ASP A 144 -12.39 -15.54 -6.13
CA ASP A 144 -11.36 -14.58 -6.49
C ASP A 144 -10.28 -14.51 -5.40
N LEU A 145 -10.66 -14.55 -4.11
CA LEU A 145 -9.77 -14.64 -2.96
C LEU A 145 -8.88 -15.90 -3.03
N THR A 146 -9.51 -17.07 -3.21
CA THR A 146 -8.78 -18.36 -3.29
C THR A 146 -7.80 -18.36 -4.45
N GLN A 147 -8.23 -17.95 -5.66
CA GLN A 147 -7.38 -17.91 -6.84
C GLN A 147 -6.24 -16.89 -6.72
N SER A 148 -6.48 -15.76 -6.05
CA SER A 148 -5.44 -14.78 -5.76
C SER A 148 -4.33 -15.38 -4.89
N ILE A 149 -4.70 -16.15 -3.86
CA ILE A 149 -3.72 -16.83 -2.99
C ILE A 149 -3.04 -17.96 -3.75
N THR A 150 -3.80 -18.92 -4.27
CA THR A 150 -3.24 -20.18 -4.79
C THR A 150 -2.48 -20.02 -6.09
N ARG A 151 -2.90 -19.10 -6.97
CA ARG A 151 -2.33 -18.99 -8.34
C ARG A 151 -1.40 -17.80 -8.53
N ILE A 152 -1.41 -16.82 -7.62
CA ILE A 152 -0.60 -15.60 -7.76
C ILE A 152 0.33 -15.44 -6.56
N LEU A 153 -0.21 -15.20 -5.37
CA LEU A 153 0.61 -14.85 -4.21
C LEU A 153 1.50 -16.01 -3.75
N LEU A 154 0.92 -17.17 -3.49
CA LEU A 154 1.64 -18.31 -2.91
C LEU A 154 2.78 -18.84 -3.81
N PRO A 155 2.58 -19.08 -5.13
CA PRO A 155 3.66 -19.57 -5.98
C PRO A 155 4.84 -18.62 -6.09
N ILE A 156 4.57 -17.30 -6.20
CA ILE A 156 5.62 -16.28 -6.29
C ILE A 156 6.33 -16.17 -4.94
N SER A 157 5.58 -16.21 -3.81
CA SER A 157 6.16 -16.16 -2.46
C SER A 157 7.07 -17.35 -2.17
N ILE A 158 6.72 -18.56 -2.60
CA ILE A 158 7.58 -19.74 -2.42
C ILE A 158 8.91 -19.55 -3.15
N VAL A 159 8.87 -19.14 -4.43
CA VAL A 159 10.08 -18.92 -5.22
C VAL A 159 10.92 -17.77 -4.64
N GLY A 160 10.27 -16.68 -4.26
CA GLY A 160 10.93 -15.53 -3.69
C GLY A 160 11.54 -15.81 -2.32
N ALA A 161 10.84 -16.53 -1.43
CA ALA A 161 11.38 -16.92 -0.12
C ALA A 161 12.64 -17.79 -0.24
N ILE A 162 12.64 -18.75 -1.19
CA ILE A 162 13.85 -19.55 -1.49
C ILE A 162 15.00 -18.66 -1.97
N ALA A 163 14.71 -17.68 -2.84
CA ALA A 163 15.72 -16.75 -3.33
C ALA A 163 16.28 -15.88 -2.19
N LEU A 164 15.45 -15.33 -1.31
CA LEU A 164 15.88 -14.54 -0.16
C LEU A 164 16.68 -15.38 0.84
N LEU A 165 16.26 -16.63 1.09
CA LEU A 165 17.00 -17.57 1.95
C LEU A 165 18.41 -17.83 1.42
N ILE A 166 18.56 -18.07 0.12
CA ILE A 166 19.86 -18.27 -0.53
C ILE A 166 20.74 -17.01 -0.40
N LEU A 167 20.13 -15.83 -0.39
CA LEU A 167 20.81 -14.54 -0.29
C LEU A 167 21.12 -14.10 1.14
N GLY A 168 20.73 -14.90 2.15
CA GLY A 168 21.12 -14.71 3.55
C GLY A 168 20.02 -14.22 4.48
N VAL A 169 18.76 -14.12 4.02
CA VAL A 169 17.62 -13.84 4.91
C VAL A 169 17.31 -15.09 5.74
N PRO A 170 17.26 -15.03 7.07
CA PRO A 170 17.08 -16.21 7.91
C PRO A 170 15.64 -16.78 7.81
N GLU A 171 15.57 -18.11 7.96
CA GLU A 171 14.31 -18.84 8.11
C GLU A 171 14.51 -19.88 9.22
N THR A 172 14.22 -19.52 10.48
CA THR A 172 14.50 -20.38 11.64
C THR A 172 13.46 -20.21 12.74
N LEU A 173 13.19 -21.29 13.46
CA LEU A 173 12.38 -21.28 14.69
C LEU A 173 13.24 -21.27 15.95
N ALA A 174 14.56 -21.24 15.83
CA ALA A 174 15.46 -21.08 16.97
C ALA A 174 15.30 -19.68 17.58
N GLY A 175 15.43 -19.61 18.89
CA GLY A 175 15.39 -18.33 19.62
C GLY A 175 16.56 -17.40 19.26
N PRO A 176 16.62 -16.21 19.86
CA PRO A 176 17.69 -15.26 19.63
C PRO A 176 19.06 -15.87 19.97
N GLU A 177 20.10 -15.40 19.28
CA GLU A 177 21.49 -15.78 19.54
C GLU A 177 22.11 -14.82 20.54
N ILE A 178 22.82 -15.36 21.55
CA ILE A 178 23.56 -14.55 22.53
C ILE A 178 25.02 -14.61 22.17
N VAL A 179 25.61 -13.48 21.80
CA VAL A 179 27.01 -13.35 21.45
C VAL A 179 27.72 -12.41 22.41
N THR A 180 29.01 -12.61 22.59
CA THR A 180 29.86 -11.71 23.42
C THR A 180 30.53 -10.71 22.48
N THR A 181 30.38 -9.41 22.74
CA THR A 181 31.03 -8.34 21.97
C THR A 181 32.53 -8.30 22.27
N LEU A 182 33.27 -7.53 21.48
CA LEU A 182 34.72 -7.34 21.69
C LEU A 182 35.05 -6.71 23.06
N GLU A 183 34.12 -5.90 23.59
CA GLU A 183 34.21 -5.28 24.92
C GLU A 183 33.80 -6.23 26.06
N GLY A 184 33.37 -7.47 25.74
CA GLY A 184 32.97 -8.47 26.72
C GLY A 184 31.51 -8.36 27.18
N ALA A 185 30.71 -7.45 26.61
CA ALA A 185 29.29 -7.36 26.87
C ALA A 185 28.51 -8.46 26.12
N GLN A 186 27.38 -8.90 26.66
CA GLN A 186 26.47 -9.79 25.96
C GLN A 186 25.53 -9.00 25.06
N GLN A 187 25.39 -9.41 23.80
CA GLN A 187 24.44 -8.89 22.83
C GLN A 187 23.46 -9.99 22.44
N VAL A 188 22.18 -9.68 22.52
CA VAL A 188 21.09 -10.55 22.06
C VAL A 188 20.76 -10.19 20.62
N ILE A 189 20.98 -11.14 19.69
CA ILE A 189 20.67 -10.97 18.27
C ILE A 189 19.35 -11.69 17.99
N ALA A 190 18.30 -10.91 17.75
CA ALA A 190 17.00 -11.45 17.35
C ALA A 190 17.10 -12.10 15.98
N ARG A 191 16.42 -13.23 15.80
CA ARG A 191 16.28 -13.95 14.54
C ARG A 191 14.91 -14.65 14.51
N GLY A 192 14.52 -15.21 13.39
CA GLY A 192 13.22 -15.86 13.29
C GLY A 192 12.91 -16.38 11.89
N PRO A 193 11.67 -16.75 11.63
CA PRO A 193 11.17 -17.22 10.34
C PRO A 193 10.88 -16.02 9.41
N VAL A 194 11.93 -15.40 8.87
CA VAL A 194 11.89 -14.09 8.21
C VAL A 194 11.68 -14.19 6.70
N ALA A 195 12.32 -15.14 6.00
CA ALA A 195 12.37 -15.13 4.54
C ALA A 195 10.99 -15.25 3.88
N HIS A 196 10.10 -16.11 4.40
CA HIS A 196 8.74 -16.23 3.88
C HIS A 196 7.88 -15.00 4.22
N PHE A 197 8.11 -14.41 5.39
CA PHE A 197 7.42 -13.20 5.85
C PHE A 197 7.81 -12.00 4.99
N GLU A 198 9.12 -11.83 4.73
CA GLU A 198 9.66 -10.74 3.92
C GLU A 198 9.10 -10.75 2.50
N ILE A 199 9.09 -11.89 1.83
CA ILE A 199 8.65 -11.93 0.44
C ILE A 199 7.14 -11.65 0.27
N ILE A 200 6.28 -12.14 1.17
CA ILE A 200 4.84 -11.84 1.09
C ILE A 200 4.57 -10.40 1.50
N LYS A 201 5.33 -9.84 2.44
CA LYS A 201 5.29 -8.44 2.83
C LYS A 201 5.41 -7.51 1.62
N GLU A 202 6.39 -7.80 0.75
CA GLU A 202 6.66 -7.00 -0.44
C GLU A 202 5.68 -7.33 -1.59
N LEU A 203 5.45 -8.60 -1.90
CA LEU A 203 4.56 -9.04 -2.96
C LEU A 203 3.10 -8.67 -2.69
N GLY A 204 2.68 -8.80 -1.44
CA GLY A 204 1.33 -8.46 -0.97
C GLY A 204 1.12 -6.98 -0.74
N GLU A 205 2.16 -6.16 -0.90
CA GLU A 205 2.14 -4.72 -0.58
C GLU A 205 1.57 -4.49 0.82
N ASN A 206 2.11 -5.23 1.77
CA ASN A 206 1.72 -5.22 3.17
C ASN A 206 2.60 -4.27 3.98
N GLY A 207 3.93 -4.39 3.82
CA GLY A 207 4.94 -3.48 4.33
C GLY A 207 5.38 -3.67 5.77
N GLY A 208 4.60 -4.27 6.64
CA GLY A 208 4.99 -4.44 8.04
C GLY A 208 6.13 -5.46 8.23
N GLY A 209 7.23 -5.05 8.84
CA GLY A 209 8.42 -5.87 9.02
C GLY A 209 8.29 -6.92 10.12
N PHE A 210 9.12 -7.96 10.03
CA PHE A 210 9.35 -8.89 11.12
C PHE A 210 10.10 -8.20 12.27
N PHE A 211 11.06 -7.32 11.91
CA PHE A 211 11.82 -6.47 12.82
C PHE A 211 11.27 -5.04 12.83
N GLY A 212 11.50 -4.30 13.95
CA GLY A 212 10.99 -2.95 14.10
C GLY A 212 11.51 -1.96 13.06
N ILE A 213 12.76 -2.12 12.61
CA ILE A 213 13.35 -1.28 11.55
C ILE A 213 13.06 -1.79 10.13
N ASN A 214 12.21 -2.80 9.97
CA ASN A 214 11.71 -3.31 8.71
C ASN A 214 12.84 -3.74 7.75
N SER A 215 12.71 -3.56 6.42
CA SER A 215 13.75 -3.91 5.44
C SER A 215 15.03 -3.05 5.52
N ALA A 216 15.15 -2.16 6.52
CA ALA A 216 16.43 -1.61 6.95
C ALA A 216 17.23 -2.63 7.81
N HIS A 217 16.58 -3.65 8.38
CA HIS A 217 17.27 -4.68 9.16
C HIS A 217 18.10 -5.60 8.25
N PRO A 218 19.37 -5.93 8.63
CA PRO A 218 20.21 -6.80 7.82
C PRO A 218 19.66 -8.22 7.60
N TYR A 219 18.76 -8.70 8.46
CA TYR A 219 18.11 -10.00 8.30
C TYR A 219 16.83 -9.97 7.48
N GLU A 220 16.27 -8.82 7.17
CA GLU A 220 15.22 -8.71 6.15
C GLU A 220 15.82 -8.46 4.77
N ASN A 221 16.77 -7.52 4.66
CA ASN A 221 17.36 -7.08 3.41
C ASN A 221 18.88 -6.95 3.52
N PRO A 222 19.64 -8.07 3.45
CA PRO A 222 21.06 -8.10 3.75
C PRO A 222 21.97 -7.40 2.74
N ASN A 223 21.57 -7.25 1.47
CA ASN A 223 22.45 -6.75 0.42
C ASN A 223 21.70 -6.07 -0.74
N GLY A 224 22.46 -5.50 -1.69
CA GLY A 224 21.87 -4.79 -2.84
C GLY A 224 21.04 -5.68 -3.78
N LEU A 225 21.29 -6.99 -3.84
CA LEU A 225 20.49 -7.89 -4.68
C LEU A 225 19.15 -8.21 -4.03
N THR A 226 19.09 -8.41 -2.71
CA THR A 226 17.83 -8.55 -1.98
C THR A 226 17.02 -7.27 -2.12
N ASN A 227 17.63 -6.10 -1.93
CA ASN A 227 17.00 -4.80 -2.13
C ASN A 227 16.37 -4.64 -3.52
N LEU A 228 17.06 -5.10 -4.56
CA LEU A 228 16.54 -5.07 -5.93
C LEU A 228 15.34 -6.01 -6.10
N ILE A 229 15.43 -7.24 -5.59
CA ILE A 229 14.34 -8.24 -5.67
C ILE A 229 13.10 -7.69 -4.97
N GLU A 230 13.23 -7.19 -3.76
CA GLU A 230 12.15 -6.64 -2.95
C GLU A 230 11.51 -5.42 -3.64
N THR A 231 12.31 -4.46 -4.14
CA THR A 231 11.81 -3.31 -4.90
C THR A 231 11.02 -3.73 -6.16
N VAL A 232 11.51 -4.72 -6.91
CA VAL A 232 10.82 -5.21 -8.12
C VAL A 232 9.53 -5.94 -7.78
N ILE A 233 9.54 -6.73 -6.71
CA ILE A 233 8.36 -7.49 -6.25
C ILE A 233 7.25 -6.53 -5.80
N MET A 234 7.55 -5.43 -5.10
CA MET A 234 6.57 -4.40 -4.75
C MET A 234 5.81 -3.85 -5.97
N VAL A 235 6.47 -3.65 -7.09
CA VAL A 235 5.84 -3.09 -8.31
C VAL A 235 5.14 -4.15 -9.16
N CYS A 236 5.44 -5.44 -8.95
CA CYS A 236 5.07 -6.52 -9.88
C CYS A 236 3.55 -6.64 -10.07
N ILE A 237 2.78 -6.68 -9.00
CA ILE A 237 1.31 -6.86 -9.08
C ILE A 237 0.60 -5.59 -9.55
N PRO A 238 0.82 -4.38 -8.98
CA PRO A 238 0.11 -3.19 -9.43
C PRO A 238 0.40 -2.83 -10.88
N ALA A 239 1.64 -2.95 -11.34
CA ALA A 239 1.97 -2.77 -12.75
C ALA A 239 1.24 -3.79 -13.65
N SER A 240 1.16 -5.05 -13.20
CA SER A 240 0.44 -6.10 -13.90
C SER A 240 -1.08 -5.87 -13.94
N LEU A 241 -1.68 -5.24 -12.93
CA LEU A 241 -3.11 -4.91 -12.88
C LEU A 241 -3.50 -3.93 -13.98
N ILE A 242 -2.68 -2.92 -14.27
CA ILE A 242 -2.92 -1.96 -15.35
C ILE A 242 -2.95 -2.68 -16.71
N ILE A 243 -2.01 -3.58 -16.95
CA ILE A 243 -1.99 -4.38 -18.18
C ILE A 243 -3.15 -5.38 -18.24
N THR A 244 -3.50 -5.98 -17.09
CA THR A 244 -4.66 -6.87 -16.96
C THR A 244 -5.95 -6.13 -17.33
N TYR A 245 -6.14 -4.90 -16.87
CA TYR A 245 -7.26 -4.06 -17.32
C TYR A 245 -7.28 -3.90 -18.84
N GLY A 246 -6.16 -3.57 -19.48
CA GLY A 246 -6.08 -3.43 -20.94
C GLY A 246 -6.48 -4.70 -21.69
N ILE A 247 -6.18 -5.88 -21.13
CA ILE A 247 -6.59 -7.18 -21.69
C ILE A 247 -8.10 -7.39 -21.52
N PHE A 248 -8.65 -7.12 -20.33
CA PHE A 248 -10.08 -7.24 -20.06
C PHE A 248 -10.94 -6.28 -20.89
N ALA A 249 -10.44 -5.06 -21.11
CA ALA A 249 -11.08 -4.03 -21.94
C ALA A 249 -10.97 -4.33 -23.44
N GLY A 250 -10.20 -5.33 -23.86
CA GLY A 250 -9.90 -5.58 -25.27
C GLY A 250 -9.08 -4.48 -25.95
N ASN A 251 -8.50 -3.58 -25.17
CA ASN A 251 -7.70 -2.43 -25.65
C ASN A 251 -6.34 -2.37 -24.95
N LYS A 252 -5.42 -3.20 -25.43
CA LYS A 252 -4.04 -3.26 -24.88
C LYS A 252 -3.31 -1.93 -25.02
N LYS A 253 -3.61 -1.14 -26.07
CA LYS A 253 -3.00 0.18 -26.29
C LYS A 253 -3.33 1.12 -25.15
N GLN A 254 -4.59 1.17 -24.71
CA GLN A 254 -5.00 1.98 -23.56
C GLN A 254 -4.28 1.54 -22.28
N GLY A 255 -4.19 0.22 -22.01
CA GLY A 255 -3.44 -0.30 -20.87
C GLY A 255 -1.98 0.18 -20.85
N TRP A 256 -1.29 0.12 -22.00
CA TRP A 256 0.09 0.59 -22.10
C TRP A 256 0.22 2.11 -21.98
N LEU A 257 -0.71 2.89 -22.49
CA LEU A 257 -0.69 4.35 -22.32
C LEU A 257 -0.84 4.75 -20.84
N ILE A 258 -1.74 4.09 -20.12
CA ILE A 258 -1.90 4.30 -18.67
C ILE A 258 -0.64 3.88 -17.92
N PHE A 259 -0.07 2.72 -18.25
CA PHE A 259 1.19 2.24 -17.66
C PHE A 259 2.31 3.27 -17.79
N TRP A 260 2.53 3.81 -19.00
CA TRP A 260 3.59 4.79 -19.24
C TRP A 260 3.31 6.13 -18.56
N MET A 261 2.04 6.54 -18.43
CA MET A 261 1.66 7.72 -17.65
C MET A 261 2.08 7.56 -16.19
N VAL A 262 1.71 6.44 -15.58
CA VAL A 262 2.07 6.13 -14.19
C VAL A 262 3.60 6.05 -14.02
N PHE A 263 4.29 5.37 -14.95
CA PHE A 263 5.75 5.26 -14.92
C PHE A 263 6.46 6.62 -15.02
N ILE A 264 5.95 7.54 -15.83
CA ILE A 264 6.52 8.89 -15.95
C ILE A 264 6.34 9.67 -14.64
N LEU A 265 5.16 9.63 -14.03
CA LEU A 265 4.91 10.25 -12.72
C LEU A 265 5.83 9.67 -11.65
N TYR A 266 5.98 8.34 -11.61
CA TYR A 266 6.91 7.64 -10.73
C TYR A 266 8.36 8.12 -10.92
N ALA A 267 8.84 8.17 -12.16
CA ALA A 267 10.19 8.63 -12.46
C ALA A 267 10.44 10.10 -12.06
N ILE A 268 9.43 10.96 -12.20
CA ILE A 268 9.50 12.36 -11.74
C ILE A 268 9.67 12.42 -10.22
N LEU A 269 8.86 11.67 -9.47
CA LEU A 269 8.92 11.69 -8.00
C LEU A 269 10.22 11.08 -7.47
N ILE A 270 10.74 10.01 -8.10
CA ILE A 270 12.08 9.48 -7.77
C ILE A 270 13.13 10.55 -8.00
N THR A 271 13.06 11.27 -9.12
CA THR A 271 14.04 12.30 -9.45
C THR A 271 14.01 13.44 -8.43
N ILE A 272 12.82 13.89 -8.01
CA ILE A 272 12.66 14.92 -6.98
C ILE A 272 13.27 14.46 -5.65
N SER A 273 12.93 13.25 -5.18
CA SER A 273 13.48 12.67 -3.97
C SER A 273 15.00 12.51 -4.05
N ALA A 274 15.51 11.90 -5.11
CA ALA A 274 16.93 11.66 -5.31
C ALA A 274 17.77 12.94 -5.36
N ILE A 275 17.26 14.01 -5.97
CA ILE A 275 17.94 15.32 -5.98
C ILE A 275 18.05 15.85 -4.55
N GLY A 276 16.98 15.80 -3.75
CA GLY A 276 17.00 16.23 -2.35
C GLY A 276 18.03 15.47 -1.53
N GLU A 277 18.00 14.13 -1.60
CA GLU A 277 18.92 13.28 -0.85
C GLU A 277 20.39 13.46 -1.30
N TYR A 278 20.64 13.66 -2.61
CA TYR A 278 21.97 13.93 -3.13
C TYR A 278 22.52 15.29 -2.70
N GLN A 279 21.67 16.33 -2.67
CA GLN A 279 22.08 17.67 -2.21
C GLN A 279 22.37 17.70 -0.71
N GLY A 280 21.70 16.85 0.05
CA GLY A 280 21.86 16.74 1.50
C GLY A 280 21.37 17.96 2.28
N ASN A 281 21.66 17.99 3.56
CA ASN A 281 21.23 19.06 4.47
C ASN A 281 22.12 20.29 4.30
N PRO A 282 21.58 21.47 3.87
CA PRO A 282 22.37 22.67 3.65
C PRO A 282 23.11 23.18 4.89
N LEU A 283 22.53 23.01 6.09
CA LEU A 283 23.15 23.41 7.36
C LEU A 283 24.39 22.53 7.65
N VAL A 284 24.28 21.23 7.49
CA VAL A 284 25.39 20.29 7.66
C VAL A 284 26.48 20.59 6.64
N ASN A 285 26.12 20.81 5.37
CA ASN A 285 27.04 21.13 4.30
C ASN A 285 27.81 22.44 4.55
N SER A 286 27.13 23.44 5.13
CA SER A 286 27.79 24.72 5.49
C SER A 286 28.83 24.53 6.61
N ILE A 287 28.57 23.68 7.58
CA ILE A 287 29.50 23.35 8.67
C ILE A 287 30.69 22.56 8.15
N LEU A 288 30.47 21.60 7.25
CA LEU A 288 31.52 20.75 6.68
C LEU A 288 32.34 21.45 5.59
N GLY A 289 31.85 22.56 5.06
CA GLY A 289 32.47 23.27 3.93
C GLY A 289 32.49 22.49 2.62
N SER A 290 31.68 21.43 2.51
CA SER A 290 31.55 20.59 1.31
C SER A 290 30.15 19.99 1.21
N GLN A 291 29.65 19.80 -0.02
CA GLN A 291 28.40 19.12 -0.27
C GLN A 291 28.55 17.64 0.05
N GLN A 292 27.67 17.14 0.89
CA GLN A 292 27.54 15.71 1.23
C GLN A 292 26.09 15.27 1.01
N PRO A 293 25.86 14.05 0.51
CA PRO A 293 24.50 13.50 0.45
C PRO A 293 23.94 13.28 1.84
N ASN A 294 22.63 13.26 1.96
CA ASN A 294 21.96 12.94 3.20
C ASN A 294 22.05 11.44 3.50
N LEU A 295 22.78 11.08 4.53
CA LEU A 295 22.94 9.69 4.99
C LEU A 295 22.27 9.42 6.34
N GLU A 296 21.65 10.43 6.95
CA GLU A 296 20.90 10.26 8.20
C GLU A 296 19.75 9.26 8.00
N GLY A 297 19.59 8.32 8.93
CA GLY A 297 18.54 7.30 8.87
C GLY A 297 18.65 6.33 7.69
N LYS A 298 19.79 6.28 7.00
CA LYS A 298 20.01 5.42 5.83
C LYS A 298 21.07 4.37 6.11
N GLU A 299 20.77 3.14 5.68
CA GLU A 299 21.70 2.04 5.79
C GLU A 299 22.90 2.21 4.84
N VAL A 300 24.12 2.01 5.35
CA VAL A 300 25.36 2.17 4.56
C VAL A 300 25.37 1.31 3.30
N ARG A 301 24.78 0.11 3.37
CA ARG A 301 24.70 -0.83 2.22
C ARG A 301 23.78 -0.35 1.10
N PHE A 302 22.90 0.62 1.35
CA PHE A 302 21.95 1.16 0.36
C PHE A 302 22.28 2.61 -0.01
N GLY A 303 22.74 3.41 0.95
CA GLY A 303 23.02 4.82 0.76
C GLY A 303 21.79 5.64 0.39
N TRP A 304 22.01 6.88 0.00
CA TRP A 304 20.93 7.83 -0.33
C TRP A 304 20.11 7.43 -1.57
N ALA A 305 20.76 6.88 -2.59
CA ALA A 305 20.12 6.64 -3.89
C ALA A 305 19.10 5.50 -3.85
N LEU A 306 19.46 4.35 -3.25
CA LEU A 306 18.56 3.21 -3.13
C LEU A 306 17.47 3.48 -2.09
N THR A 307 17.73 4.31 -1.07
CA THR A 307 16.70 4.71 -0.11
C THR A 307 15.69 5.67 -0.76
N ALA A 308 16.13 6.66 -1.55
CA ALA A 308 15.23 7.53 -2.29
C ALA A 308 14.33 6.74 -3.27
N LEU A 309 14.92 5.78 -4.00
CA LEU A 309 14.16 4.88 -4.88
C LEU A 309 13.11 4.07 -4.10
N TRP A 310 13.53 3.47 -2.99
CA TRP A 310 12.65 2.65 -2.15
C TRP A 310 11.49 3.46 -1.56
N ALA A 311 11.77 4.62 -0.97
CA ALA A 311 10.77 5.47 -0.34
C ALA A 311 9.67 5.90 -1.33
N VAL A 312 10.03 6.26 -2.56
CA VAL A 312 9.06 6.57 -3.62
C VAL A 312 8.35 5.32 -4.14
N THR A 313 9.02 4.17 -4.19
CA THR A 313 8.40 2.90 -4.61
C THR A 313 7.35 2.46 -3.60
N THR A 314 7.72 2.37 -2.34
CA THR A 314 6.84 1.87 -1.27
C THR A 314 5.61 2.76 -1.07
N THR A 315 5.77 4.08 -1.14
CA THR A 315 4.64 5.02 -1.06
C THR A 315 3.80 5.06 -2.33
N GLY A 316 4.39 4.79 -3.49
CA GLY A 316 3.69 4.67 -4.77
C GLY A 316 2.85 3.39 -4.88
N THR A 317 3.40 2.26 -4.42
CA THR A 317 2.71 0.96 -4.43
C THR A 317 1.79 0.73 -3.23
N MET A 318 1.74 1.66 -2.27
CA MET A 318 1.02 1.52 -1.00
C MET A 318 1.50 0.28 -0.21
N CYS A 319 2.79 -0.10 -0.33
CA CYS A 319 3.37 -1.22 0.37
C CYS A 319 3.61 -0.91 1.84
N GLY A 320 4.35 0.15 2.14
CA GLY A 320 4.69 0.55 3.51
C GLY A 320 6.05 0.03 4.02
N ALA A 321 6.69 -0.92 3.35
CA ALA A 321 8.02 -1.38 3.71
C ALA A 321 9.06 -0.25 3.59
N VAL A 322 10.05 -0.22 4.48
CA VAL A 322 11.09 0.81 4.50
C VAL A 322 12.48 0.17 4.56
N ASN A 323 13.44 0.69 3.78
CA ASN A 323 14.85 0.30 3.85
C ASN A 323 15.73 1.40 4.46
N GLY A 324 15.12 2.41 5.03
CA GLY A 324 15.70 3.53 5.73
C GLY A 324 14.62 4.36 6.40
N MET A 325 14.97 5.25 7.29
CA MET A 325 14.05 6.05 8.08
C MET A 325 13.43 7.18 7.24
N HIS A 326 12.12 7.15 7.02
CA HIS A 326 11.45 8.17 6.22
C HIS A 326 11.39 9.54 6.90
N ASP A 327 11.39 9.59 8.23
CA ASP A 327 11.45 10.83 9.01
C ASP A 327 12.76 11.63 8.76
N SER A 328 13.82 10.96 8.31
CA SER A 328 15.12 11.58 7.97
C SER A 328 15.26 11.98 6.50
N LEU A 329 14.23 11.84 5.69
CA LEU A 329 14.25 12.30 4.31
C LEU A 329 14.36 13.83 4.23
N MET A 330 15.14 14.32 3.27
CA MET A 330 15.13 15.74 2.94
C MET A 330 13.74 16.20 2.48
N PRO A 331 13.36 17.46 2.63
CA PRO A 331 12.03 17.95 2.25
C PRO A 331 11.54 17.57 0.86
N PRO A 332 12.37 17.49 -0.22
CA PRO A 332 11.92 16.95 -1.50
C PRO A 332 11.57 15.46 -1.46
N GLY A 333 12.25 14.67 -0.62
CA GLY A 333 11.92 13.27 -0.36
C GLY A 333 10.59 13.12 0.38
N GLY A 334 10.42 13.88 1.48
CA GLY A 334 9.16 13.95 2.23
C GLY A 334 7.99 14.43 1.38
N PHE A 335 8.21 15.42 0.51
CA PHE A 335 7.21 15.84 -0.48
C PHE A 335 6.80 14.70 -1.42
N SER A 336 7.77 13.97 -1.94
CA SER A 336 7.51 12.90 -2.93
C SER A 336 6.73 11.74 -2.30
N THR A 337 7.04 11.37 -1.07
CA THR A 337 6.36 10.28 -0.35
C THR A 337 4.92 10.67 0.02
N LEU A 338 4.70 11.84 0.60
CA LEU A 338 3.36 12.37 0.91
C LEU A 338 2.51 12.53 -0.35
N PHE A 339 3.07 13.13 -1.41
CA PHE A 339 2.32 13.34 -2.66
C PHE A 339 1.89 12.02 -3.31
N ASN A 340 2.72 10.98 -3.26
CA ASN A 340 2.36 9.65 -3.73
C ASN A 340 1.10 9.12 -3.03
N MET A 341 1.08 9.17 -1.71
CA MET A 341 -0.01 8.66 -0.90
C MET A 341 -1.28 9.52 -1.04
N PHE A 342 -1.15 10.83 -1.17
CA PHE A 342 -2.27 11.73 -1.42
C PHE A 342 -3.02 11.45 -2.72
N ILE A 343 -2.30 11.12 -3.79
CA ILE A 343 -2.94 10.84 -5.10
C ILE A 343 -3.28 9.37 -5.32
N GLN A 344 -2.63 8.44 -4.64
CA GLN A 344 -2.85 6.99 -4.65
C GLN A 344 -2.82 6.31 -6.02
N ILE A 345 -2.17 6.87 -7.03
CA ILE A 345 -2.26 6.35 -8.40
C ILE A 345 -0.92 5.93 -9.00
N VAL A 346 0.19 6.29 -8.38
CA VAL A 346 1.52 5.88 -8.86
C VAL A 346 1.71 4.42 -8.49
N TRP A 347 1.48 3.54 -9.42
CA TRP A 347 1.27 2.09 -9.29
C TRP A 347 -0.02 1.74 -8.53
N GLY A 348 -0.34 2.42 -7.44
CA GLY A 348 -1.63 2.39 -6.75
C GLY A 348 -1.95 1.13 -5.95
N GLY A 349 -1.00 0.25 -5.70
CA GLY A 349 -1.16 -0.92 -4.84
C GLY A 349 -2.11 -2.01 -5.35
N GLN A 350 -2.24 -3.06 -4.55
CA GLN A 350 -3.11 -4.19 -4.84
C GLN A 350 -4.59 -3.89 -4.57
N GLY A 351 -5.26 -3.32 -5.54
CA GLY A 351 -6.69 -3.26 -5.54
C GLY A 351 -7.26 -1.88 -5.33
N THR A 352 -7.34 -1.35 -4.12
CA THR A 352 -8.02 -0.07 -3.86
C THR A 352 -7.31 1.08 -4.58
N GLY A 353 -6.01 1.21 -4.44
CA GLY A 353 -5.24 2.28 -5.10
C GLY A 353 -5.21 2.16 -6.62
N THR A 354 -5.06 0.95 -7.20
CA THR A 354 -5.21 0.77 -8.66
C THR A 354 -6.61 1.20 -9.13
N ALA A 355 -7.65 0.97 -8.31
CA ALA A 355 -9.00 1.40 -8.63
C ALA A 355 -9.15 2.93 -8.62
N TYR A 356 -8.42 3.66 -7.74
CA TYR A 356 -8.39 5.13 -7.77
C TYR A 356 -7.92 5.67 -9.12
N LEU A 357 -6.94 5.05 -9.75
CA LEU A 357 -6.49 5.43 -11.09
C LEU A 357 -7.65 5.40 -12.10
N PHE A 358 -8.50 4.37 -12.05
CA PHE A 358 -9.67 4.28 -12.92
C PHE A 358 -10.78 5.28 -12.56
N ILE A 359 -10.91 5.66 -11.29
CA ILE A 359 -11.80 6.75 -10.87
C ILE A 359 -11.34 8.07 -11.51
N TYR A 360 -10.06 8.38 -11.52
CA TYR A 360 -9.54 9.56 -12.22
C TYR A 360 -9.78 9.50 -13.74
N LEU A 361 -9.68 8.32 -14.36
CA LEU A 361 -10.04 8.15 -15.77
C LEU A 361 -11.53 8.46 -16.03
N ILE A 362 -12.43 7.94 -15.18
CA ILE A 362 -13.88 8.19 -15.26
C ILE A 362 -14.18 9.70 -15.09
N LEU A 363 -13.54 10.35 -14.12
CA LEU A 363 -13.70 11.79 -13.90
C LEU A 363 -13.14 12.61 -15.06
N THR A 364 -11.99 12.21 -15.61
CA THR A 364 -11.43 12.88 -16.80
C THR A 364 -12.40 12.81 -17.97
N VAL A 365 -13.00 11.65 -18.23
CA VAL A 365 -14.02 11.49 -19.28
C VAL A 365 -15.24 12.36 -19.00
N PHE A 366 -15.68 12.41 -17.74
CA PHE A 366 -16.84 13.22 -17.33
C PHE A 366 -16.57 14.71 -17.51
N LEU A 367 -15.47 15.22 -16.98
CA LEU A 367 -15.10 16.64 -17.05
C LEU A 367 -14.88 17.09 -18.51
N THR A 368 -14.11 16.32 -19.28
CA THR A 368 -13.86 16.65 -20.69
C THR A 368 -15.12 16.53 -21.54
N GLY A 369 -15.97 15.54 -21.27
CA GLY A 369 -17.27 15.40 -21.94
C GLY A 369 -18.16 16.61 -21.72
N LEU A 370 -18.30 17.07 -20.48
CA LEU A 370 -19.08 18.27 -20.15
C LEU A 370 -18.50 19.54 -20.79
N MET A 371 -17.18 19.72 -20.77
CA MET A 371 -16.53 20.90 -21.38
C MET A 371 -16.76 21.00 -22.89
N VAL A 372 -16.85 19.87 -23.58
CA VAL A 372 -17.02 19.80 -25.03
C VAL A 372 -18.49 19.64 -25.41
N GLY A 373 -19.41 19.57 -24.44
CA GLY A 373 -20.86 19.39 -24.69
C GLY A 373 -21.23 18.00 -25.22
N ARG A 374 -20.46 16.95 -24.82
CA ARG A 374 -20.66 15.56 -25.21
C ARG A 374 -21.14 14.70 -24.05
N THR A 375 -21.90 13.65 -24.32
CA THR A 375 -22.28 12.68 -23.30
C THR A 375 -21.03 11.93 -22.84
N PRO A 376 -20.70 11.93 -21.53
CA PRO A 376 -19.55 11.19 -21.01
C PRO A 376 -19.77 9.68 -21.13
N GLU A 377 -18.84 8.99 -21.79
CA GLU A 377 -18.89 7.54 -22.00
C GLU A 377 -17.52 6.94 -21.72
N PHE A 378 -17.48 5.90 -20.90
CA PHE A 378 -16.28 5.14 -20.61
C PHE A 378 -16.46 3.67 -21.03
N LEU A 379 -15.58 3.17 -21.90
CA LEU A 379 -15.67 1.82 -22.47
C LEU A 379 -17.06 1.52 -23.08
N GLY A 380 -17.62 2.48 -23.81
CA GLY A 380 -18.94 2.36 -24.44
C GLY A 380 -20.12 2.36 -23.46
N ARG A 381 -19.95 2.83 -22.23
CA ARG A 381 -21.03 2.95 -21.23
C ARG A 381 -21.16 4.37 -20.74
N LYS A 382 -22.40 4.86 -20.67
CA LYS A 382 -22.68 6.22 -20.19
C LYS A 382 -22.33 6.37 -18.71
N ILE A 383 -21.61 7.44 -18.39
CA ILE A 383 -21.34 7.86 -17.02
C ILE A 383 -22.46 8.84 -16.62
N GLU A 384 -23.23 8.47 -15.61
CA GLU A 384 -24.39 9.21 -15.15
C GLU A 384 -24.21 9.67 -13.69
N LYS A 385 -25.21 10.34 -13.13
CA LYS A 385 -25.16 10.89 -11.77
C LYS A 385 -24.68 9.88 -10.71
N ARG A 386 -25.15 8.62 -10.81
CA ARG A 386 -24.82 7.60 -9.80
C ARG A 386 -23.32 7.30 -9.77
N GLU A 387 -22.71 7.10 -10.93
CA GLU A 387 -21.28 6.79 -11.05
C GLU A 387 -20.43 7.97 -10.56
N ILE A 388 -20.82 9.19 -10.90
CA ILE A 388 -20.11 10.39 -10.46
C ILE A 388 -20.23 10.60 -8.96
N VAL A 389 -21.41 10.39 -8.37
CA VAL A 389 -21.56 10.47 -6.90
C VAL A 389 -20.68 9.45 -6.20
N LEU A 390 -20.65 8.19 -6.67
CA LEU A 390 -19.77 7.16 -6.09
C LEU A 390 -18.28 7.50 -6.26
N ALA A 391 -17.88 7.95 -7.45
CA ALA A 391 -16.52 8.40 -7.72
C ALA A 391 -16.12 9.59 -6.82
N SER A 392 -17.01 10.56 -6.63
CA SER A 392 -16.78 11.71 -5.74
C SER A 392 -16.64 11.28 -4.28
N VAL A 393 -17.48 10.35 -3.81
CA VAL A 393 -17.35 9.80 -2.44
C VAL A 393 -15.98 9.16 -2.23
N ILE A 394 -15.52 8.34 -3.19
CA ILE A 394 -14.21 7.69 -3.12
C ILE A 394 -13.09 8.73 -2.97
N LEU A 395 -13.12 9.80 -3.77
CA LEU A 395 -12.08 10.84 -3.71
C LEU A 395 -12.18 11.74 -2.46
N LEU A 396 -13.38 11.98 -1.93
CA LEU A 396 -13.57 12.87 -0.78
C LEU A 396 -13.30 12.18 0.56
N VAL A 397 -13.50 10.87 0.65
CA VAL A 397 -13.19 10.12 1.89
C VAL A 397 -11.74 10.31 2.28
N HIS A 398 -10.82 10.18 1.33
CA HIS A 398 -9.38 10.22 1.58
C HIS A 398 -8.90 11.51 2.28
N PRO A 399 -9.12 12.73 1.73
CA PRO A 399 -8.71 13.94 2.43
C PRO A 399 -9.43 14.18 3.76
N ILE A 400 -10.67 13.73 3.91
CA ILE A 400 -11.41 13.87 5.18
C ILE A 400 -10.73 13.10 6.30
N ILE A 401 -10.36 11.83 6.04
CA ILE A 401 -9.76 10.95 7.05
C ILE A 401 -8.25 11.20 7.26
N ILE A 402 -7.65 12.10 6.49
CA ILE A 402 -6.29 12.60 6.69
C ILE A 402 -6.34 13.94 7.45
N LEU A 403 -7.00 14.94 6.87
CA LEU A 403 -6.89 16.32 7.33
C LEU A 403 -7.60 16.57 8.65
N ILE A 404 -8.75 15.94 8.89
CA ILE A 404 -9.50 16.13 10.15
C ILE A 404 -8.73 15.54 11.33
N PRO A 405 -8.31 14.26 11.35
CA PRO A 405 -7.57 13.74 12.49
C PRO A 405 -6.20 14.38 12.64
N SER A 406 -5.52 14.78 11.56
CA SER A 406 -4.28 15.57 11.64
C SER A 406 -4.49 16.89 12.37
N ALA A 407 -5.53 17.63 12.03
CA ALA A 407 -5.85 18.90 12.68
C ALA A 407 -6.20 18.71 14.17
N ILE A 408 -6.93 17.64 14.51
CA ILE A 408 -7.24 17.31 15.91
C ILE A 408 -5.97 16.98 16.67
N SER A 409 -5.09 16.13 16.11
CA SER A 409 -3.85 15.70 16.77
C SER A 409 -2.88 16.84 17.02
N ILE A 410 -2.77 17.80 16.11
CA ILE A 410 -1.94 19.01 16.32
C ILE A 410 -2.50 19.91 17.44
N ALA A 411 -3.81 19.83 17.72
CA ALA A 411 -4.45 20.61 18.77
C ALA A 411 -4.61 19.84 20.10
N PHE A 412 -4.34 18.54 20.14
CA PHE A 412 -4.60 17.67 21.28
C PHE A 412 -3.31 17.40 22.09
N PRO A 413 -3.25 17.73 23.40
CA PRO A 413 -2.02 17.65 24.17
C PRO A 413 -1.37 16.26 24.22
N GLU A 414 -2.16 15.19 24.31
CA GLU A 414 -1.66 13.81 24.34
C GLU A 414 -0.99 13.42 23.02
N ALA A 415 -1.49 13.91 21.90
CA ALA A 415 -0.90 13.69 20.59
C ALA A 415 0.39 14.51 20.40
N LEU A 416 0.39 15.77 20.87
CA LEU A 416 1.56 16.65 20.80
C LEU A 416 2.78 16.06 21.50
N SER A 417 2.60 15.30 22.58
CA SER A 417 3.70 14.65 23.29
C SER A 417 4.44 13.60 22.46
N GLY A 418 3.83 13.06 21.40
CA GLY A 418 4.43 12.12 20.48
C GLY A 418 5.22 12.77 19.34
N ILE A 419 5.04 14.07 19.10
CA ILE A 419 5.72 14.80 18.03
C ILE A 419 7.15 15.12 18.49
N THR A 420 8.14 14.55 17.83
CA THR A 420 9.55 14.66 18.23
C THR A 420 10.29 15.77 17.50
N ASN A 421 9.80 16.19 16.36
CA ASN A 421 10.41 17.24 15.54
C ASN A 421 9.60 18.55 15.63
N PRO A 422 10.27 19.72 15.72
CA PRO A 422 9.58 21.01 15.84
C PRO A 422 9.06 21.52 14.48
N LEU A 423 8.17 22.51 14.54
CA LEU A 423 7.73 23.32 13.41
C LEU A 423 7.12 22.49 12.25
N TYR A 424 7.57 22.78 11.03
CA TYR A 424 7.00 22.22 9.80
C TYR A 424 7.23 20.71 9.64
N HIS A 425 8.34 20.20 10.15
CA HIS A 425 8.60 18.78 10.15
C HIS A 425 7.63 18.00 11.05
N GLY A 426 7.34 18.54 12.24
CA GLY A 426 6.32 17.96 13.14
C GLY A 426 4.92 17.92 12.52
N VAL A 427 4.55 18.93 11.70
CA VAL A 427 3.32 18.87 10.91
C VAL A 427 3.37 17.73 9.91
N SER A 428 4.51 17.55 9.23
CA SER A 428 4.71 16.44 8.30
C SER A 428 4.62 15.09 8.98
N GLN A 429 5.16 14.92 10.20
CA GLN A 429 5.04 13.67 10.99
C GLN A 429 3.57 13.30 11.22
N VAL A 430 2.76 14.23 11.70
CA VAL A 430 1.34 14.01 11.98
C VAL A 430 0.55 13.70 10.71
N VAL A 431 0.78 14.46 9.66
CA VAL A 431 0.07 14.28 8.38
C VAL A 431 0.47 12.97 7.72
N TYR A 432 1.74 12.59 7.79
CA TYR A 432 2.24 11.34 7.25
C TYR A 432 1.57 10.14 7.90
N GLU A 433 1.42 10.16 9.22
CA GLU A 433 0.75 9.11 9.99
C GLU A 433 -0.66 8.82 9.47
N TYR A 434 -1.49 9.87 9.35
CA TYR A 434 -2.86 9.71 8.86
C TYR A 434 -2.96 9.50 7.34
N ASP A 435 -2.02 10.02 6.57
CA ASP A 435 -1.95 9.78 5.13
C ASP A 435 -1.61 8.31 4.85
N SER A 436 -0.61 7.78 5.52
CA SER A 436 -0.23 6.37 5.45
C SER A 436 -1.38 5.45 5.88
N ALA A 437 -2.05 5.76 7.00
CA ALA A 437 -3.22 5.02 7.46
C ALA A 437 -4.39 5.08 6.45
N ALA A 438 -4.70 6.27 5.92
CA ALA A 438 -5.80 6.47 4.98
C ALA A 438 -5.55 5.83 3.61
N ALA A 439 -4.30 5.90 3.13
CA ALA A 439 -3.87 5.26 1.89
C ALA A 439 -3.71 3.74 2.02
N ASN A 440 -3.74 3.21 3.24
CA ASN A 440 -3.39 1.83 3.58
C ASN A 440 -1.96 1.47 3.12
N ASN A 441 -1.02 2.40 3.34
CA ASN A 441 0.40 2.23 3.01
C ASN A 441 1.16 1.50 4.12
N GLY A 442 1.24 2.07 5.34
CA GLY A 442 1.86 1.46 6.52
C GLY A 442 3.20 2.04 6.95
N SER A 443 3.94 2.77 6.09
CA SER A 443 5.14 3.48 6.52
C SER A 443 4.79 4.67 7.41
N GLY A 444 5.68 5.04 8.31
CA GLY A 444 5.58 6.20 9.19
C GLY A 444 6.72 7.19 8.96
N PHE A 445 6.59 8.39 9.55
CA PHE A 445 7.75 9.17 9.93
C PHE A 445 8.14 8.70 11.32
N GLU A 446 9.07 7.75 11.37
CA GLU A 446 9.37 6.91 12.54
C GLU A 446 9.97 7.69 13.72
N GLY A 447 10.16 9.00 13.58
CA GLY A 447 10.40 9.93 14.68
C GLY A 447 9.16 10.20 15.53
N LEU A 448 7.95 10.00 15.01
CA LEU A 448 6.71 10.11 15.77
C LEU A 448 6.61 9.00 16.82
N ALA A 449 6.39 9.35 18.08
CA ALA A 449 6.14 8.37 19.14
C ALA A 449 4.66 7.93 19.13
N ASP A 450 4.33 7.06 18.20
CA ASP A 450 2.97 6.62 17.87
C ASP A 450 2.43 5.47 18.73
N GLY A 451 3.29 4.77 19.50
CA GLY A 451 2.93 3.65 20.36
C GLY A 451 2.06 4.03 21.57
N THR A 452 1.07 4.90 21.42
CA THR A 452 0.19 5.39 22.48
C THR A 452 -1.28 5.14 22.18
N LEU A 453 -2.13 5.21 23.22
CA LEU A 453 -3.57 4.99 23.07
C LEU A 453 -4.21 5.93 22.02
N TRP A 454 -3.80 7.20 21.98
CA TRP A 454 -4.31 8.17 21.01
C TRP A 454 -4.02 7.72 19.56
N TRP A 455 -2.76 7.46 19.27
CA TRP A 455 -2.35 7.09 17.91
C TRP A 455 -2.91 5.74 17.50
N ASN A 456 -2.88 4.73 18.39
CA ASN A 456 -3.46 3.41 18.13
C ASN A 456 -4.95 3.49 17.75
N LEU A 457 -5.75 4.28 18.47
CA LEU A 457 -7.19 4.37 18.20
C LEU A 457 -7.52 5.29 17.03
N SER A 458 -6.90 6.46 16.94
CA SER A 458 -7.21 7.43 15.89
C SER A 458 -6.76 6.96 14.51
N ALA A 459 -5.55 6.37 14.40
CA ALA A 459 -5.09 5.76 13.15
C ALA A 459 -5.97 4.57 12.74
N SER A 460 -6.45 3.75 13.70
CA SER A 460 -7.38 2.65 13.42
C SER A 460 -8.66 3.11 12.71
N VAL A 461 -9.19 4.27 13.06
CA VAL A 461 -10.37 4.84 12.39
C VAL A 461 -10.04 5.21 10.93
N SER A 462 -8.88 5.84 10.68
CA SER A 462 -8.43 6.18 9.34
C SER A 462 -8.16 4.94 8.50
N LEU A 463 -7.52 3.90 9.06
CA LEU A 463 -7.29 2.60 8.44
C LEU A 463 -8.58 1.94 7.95
N LEU A 464 -9.57 1.82 8.82
CA LEU A 464 -10.88 1.20 8.48
C LEU A 464 -11.64 2.01 7.43
N ALA A 465 -11.69 3.34 7.60
CA ALA A 465 -12.40 4.21 6.69
C ALA A 465 -11.72 4.25 5.31
N GLY A 466 -10.38 4.34 5.27
CA GLY A 466 -9.57 4.33 4.05
C GLY A 466 -9.71 3.04 3.25
N ARG A 467 -9.89 1.90 3.91
CA ARG A 467 -10.04 0.61 3.23
C ARG A 467 -11.48 0.35 2.78
N TYR A 468 -12.42 0.38 3.71
CA TYR A 468 -13.74 -0.19 3.44
C TYR A 468 -14.72 0.77 2.78
N LEU A 469 -14.67 2.06 3.04
CA LEU A 469 -15.56 3.01 2.36
C LEU A 469 -15.31 3.07 0.85
N PRO A 470 -14.04 3.18 0.38
CA PRO A 470 -13.76 3.09 -1.05
C PRO A 470 -14.12 1.72 -1.65
N ILE A 471 -13.81 0.60 -0.99
CA ILE A 471 -14.14 -0.75 -1.50
C ILE A 471 -15.65 -0.88 -1.76
N ILE A 472 -16.48 -0.46 -0.82
CA ILE A 472 -17.95 -0.52 -0.98
C ILE A 472 -18.37 0.33 -2.18
N ALA A 473 -17.91 1.58 -2.27
CA ALA A 473 -18.27 2.49 -3.35
C ALA A 473 -17.76 1.99 -4.72
N LEU A 474 -16.54 1.43 -4.79
CA LEU A 474 -15.96 0.84 -6.00
C LEU A 474 -16.77 -0.36 -6.50
N LEU A 475 -17.17 -1.26 -5.62
CA LEU A 475 -17.97 -2.44 -6.00
C LEU A 475 -19.38 -2.06 -6.45
N LEU A 476 -19.99 -1.05 -5.83
CA LEU A 476 -21.29 -0.51 -6.26
C LEU A 476 -21.18 0.20 -7.61
N LEU A 477 -20.09 0.93 -7.86
CA LEU A 477 -19.79 1.55 -9.14
C LEU A 477 -19.59 0.49 -10.23
N ALA A 478 -18.80 -0.53 -9.94
CA ALA A 478 -18.56 -1.66 -10.86
C ALA A 478 -19.85 -2.38 -11.24
N ASP A 479 -20.73 -2.67 -10.27
CA ASP A 479 -22.05 -3.28 -10.51
C ASP A 479 -22.95 -2.36 -11.35
N SER A 480 -22.92 -1.04 -11.09
CA SER A 480 -23.65 -0.07 -11.90
C SER A 480 -23.17 -0.06 -13.35
N MET A 481 -21.85 -0.02 -13.58
CA MET A 481 -21.26 -0.04 -14.92
C MET A 481 -21.54 -1.37 -15.64
N TYR A 482 -21.46 -2.50 -14.97
CA TYR A 482 -21.80 -3.82 -15.53
C TYR A 482 -23.21 -3.88 -16.07
N ARG A 483 -24.20 -3.32 -15.36
CA ARG A 483 -25.63 -3.37 -15.74
C ARG A 483 -25.99 -2.46 -16.90
N LYS A 484 -25.12 -1.53 -17.29
CA LYS A 484 -25.40 -0.60 -18.39
C LYS A 484 -25.23 -1.27 -19.74
N GLN A 485 -26.17 -0.96 -20.65
CA GLN A 485 -26.07 -1.39 -22.04
C GLN A 485 -24.93 -0.64 -22.75
N PRO A 486 -24.15 -1.31 -23.59
CA PRO A 486 -23.14 -0.65 -24.41
C PRO A 486 -23.80 0.30 -25.42
N VAL A 487 -23.21 1.47 -25.57
CA VAL A 487 -23.62 2.48 -26.55
C VAL A 487 -22.66 2.40 -27.75
N PRO A 488 -23.15 2.42 -28.99
CA PRO A 488 -22.28 2.45 -30.17
C PRO A 488 -21.37 3.69 -30.17
N GLU A 489 -20.12 3.54 -30.55
CA GLU A 489 -19.21 4.66 -30.75
C GLU A 489 -19.74 5.58 -31.86
N THR A 490 -19.74 6.88 -31.60
CA THR A 490 -20.12 7.93 -32.54
C THR A 490 -18.95 8.87 -32.81
N THR A 491 -19.03 9.73 -33.79
CA THR A 491 -18.04 10.80 -34.03
C THR A 491 -17.86 11.73 -32.81
N GLY A 492 -18.84 11.70 -31.91
CA GLY A 492 -18.83 12.43 -30.63
C GLY A 492 -18.16 11.70 -29.48
N THR A 493 -17.88 10.40 -29.56
CA THR A 493 -17.29 9.63 -28.49
C THR A 493 -15.83 10.06 -28.24
N LEU A 494 -15.49 10.36 -26.99
CA LEU A 494 -14.11 10.70 -26.61
C LEU A 494 -13.26 9.43 -26.60
N ARG A 495 -12.25 9.38 -27.47
CA ARG A 495 -11.32 8.24 -27.52
C ARG A 495 -10.37 8.27 -26.33
N THR A 496 -10.43 7.26 -25.50
CA THR A 496 -9.62 7.11 -24.28
C THR A 496 -8.27 6.40 -24.52
N ASP A 497 -8.01 5.94 -25.76
CA ASP A 497 -6.79 5.24 -26.19
C ASP A 497 -5.81 6.17 -26.94
N THR A 498 -5.74 7.43 -26.56
CA THR A 498 -4.90 8.45 -27.19
C THR A 498 -3.94 9.09 -26.17
N GLY A 499 -2.75 9.50 -26.65
CA GLY A 499 -1.80 10.23 -25.80
C GLY A 499 -2.35 11.55 -25.27
N LEU A 500 -3.23 12.24 -26.06
CA LEU A 500 -3.89 13.45 -25.61
C LEU A 500 -4.79 13.20 -24.39
N PHE A 501 -5.64 12.17 -24.43
CA PHE A 501 -6.48 11.79 -23.30
C PHE A 501 -5.64 11.43 -22.07
N THR A 502 -4.56 10.67 -22.26
CA THR A 502 -3.64 10.29 -21.19
C THR A 502 -2.97 11.53 -20.57
N GLY A 503 -2.54 12.50 -21.38
CA GLY A 503 -1.99 13.77 -20.89
C GLY A 503 -3.01 14.61 -20.12
N ILE A 504 -4.26 14.69 -20.61
CA ILE A 504 -5.36 15.37 -19.89
C ILE A 504 -5.62 14.68 -18.55
N THR A 505 -5.62 13.33 -18.51
CA THR A 505 -5.80 12.58 -17.26
C THR A 505 -4.70 12.90 -16.26
N ALA A 506 -3.44 12.91 -16.68
CA ALA A 506 -2.33 13.33 -15.81
C ALA A 506 -2.54 14.77 -15.28
N GLY A 507 -2.97 15.70 -16.12
CA GLY A 507 -3.32 17.06 -15.71
C GLY A 507 -4.45 17.12 -14.69
N VAL A 508 -5.52 16.35 -14.88
CA VAL A 508 -6.65 16.27 -13.93
C VAL A 508 -6.18 15.72 -12.57
N ILE A 509 -5.36 14.68 -12.57
CA ILE A 509 -4.78 14.10 -11.36
C ILE A 509 -3.97 15.14 -10.58
N LEU A 510 -3.04 15.81 -11.27
CA LEU A 510 -2.17 16.81 -10.64
C LEU A 510 -2.96 18.01 -10.10
N ILE A 511 -3.96 18.49 -10.86
CA ILE A 511 -4.81 19.61 -10.43
C ILE A 511 -5.67 19.22 -9.23
N LEU A 512 -6.33 18.07 -9.25
CA LEU A 512 -7.17 17.63 -8.13
C LEU A 512 -6.31 17.35 -6.89
N GLY A 513 -5.16 16.68 -7.05
CA GLY A 513 -4.22 16.46 -5.96
C GLY A 513 -3.70 17.77 -5.36
N ALA A 514 -3.28 18.72 -6.19
CA ALA A 514 -2.83 20.02 -5.75
C ALA A 514 -3.94 20.81 -5.04
N LEU A 515 -5.14 20.91 -5.61
CA LEU A 515 -6.25 21.64 -4.99
C LEU A 515 -6.64 21.07 -3.62
N THR A 516 -6.51 19.76 -3.45
CA THR A 516 -6.91 19.07 -2.23
C THR A 516 -5.84 19.16 -1.13
N PHE A 517 -4.56 18.95 -1.48
CA PHE A 517 -3.50 18.73 -0.51
C PHE A 517 -2.38 19.78 -0.52
N PHE A 518 -2.38 20.73 -1.46
CA PHE A 518 -1.36 21.77 -1.53
C PHE A 518 -1.19 22.56 -0.21
N PRO A 519 -2.26 22.94 0.53
CA PRO A 519 -2.09 23.65 1.79
C PRO A 519 -1.24 22.89 2.81
N VAL A 520 -1.43 21.57 2.90
CA VAL A 520 -0.68 20.71 3.83
C VAL A 520 0.76 20.53 3.36
N LEU A 521 0.97 20.31 2.06
CA LEU A 521 2.33 20.25 1.48
C LEU A 521 3.08 21.57 1.66
N ALA A 522 2.38 22.69 1.58
CA ALA A 522 2.96 24.01 1.81
C ALA A 522 3.35 24.25 3.29
N LEU A 523 2.55 23.74 4.24
CA LEU A 523 2.83 23.87 5.68
C LEU A 523 3.83 22.82 6.21
N GLY A 524 4.05 21.75 5.50
CA GLY A 524 5.03 20.70 5.81
C GLY A 524 6.29 20.86 4.97
N PRO A 525 6.54 19.94 4.01
CA PRO A 525 7.84 19.81 3.34
C PRO A 525 8.26 21.05 2.54
N ILE A 526 7.33 21.83 1.98
CA ILE A 526 7.69 23.04 1.21
C ILE A 526 8.20 24.13 2.15
N ALA A 527 7.51 24.41 3.26
CA ALA A 527 7.94 25.40 4.22
C ALA A 527 9.25 25.00 4.91
N GLU A 528 9.43 23.71 5.20
CA GLU A 528 10.68 23.17 5.72
C GLU A 528 11.85 23.38 4.76
N ALA A 529 11.65 23.13 3.46
CA ALA A 529 12.68 23.39 2.46
C ALA A 529 13.14 24.85 2.42
N PHE A 530 12.18 25.81 2.54
CA PHE A 530 12.52 27.24 2.62
C PHE A 530 13.24 27.60 3.90
N LEU A 531 12.85 27.01 5.03
CA LEU A 531 13.50 27.25 6.32
C LEU A 531 14.96 26.78 6.31
N LEU A 532 15.22 25.58 5.80
CA LEU A 532 16.57 25.03 5.67
C LEU A 532 17.43 25.84 4.69
N GLY A 533 16.87 26.29 3.59
CA GLY A 533 17.57 27.17 2.63
C GLY A 533 17.92 28.54 3.21
N ALA A 534 17.04 29.14 3.99
CA ALA A 534 17.27 30.43 4.63
C ALA A 534 18.27 30.36 5.80
N GLY A 535 18.35 29.23 6.51
CA GLY A 535 19.31 29.03 7.60
C GLY A 535 20.74 28.74 7.16
N ALA A 536 20.94 28.43 5.88
CA ALA A 536 22.25 28.16 5.27
C ALA A 536 22.92 29.43 4.69
N THR A 537 22.18 30.54 4.58
CA THR A 537 22.69 31.86 4.16
C THR A 537 22.95 32.76 5.35
#